data_89e37965ca1a30ee8f1fbf10ba329b82
#
_entry.id   89e37965ca1a30ee8f1fbf10ba329b82
#
_cell.length_a   1.000
_cell.length_b   1.000
_cell.length_c   1.000
_cell.angle_alpha   90.00
_cell.angle_beta   90.00
_cell.angle_gamma   90.00
#
_symmetry.space_group_name_H-M   'P 1'
#
loop_
_entity.id
_entity.type
_entity.pdbx_description
1 polymer ?
#
loop_
_entity_poly.entity_id
_entity_poly.type
_entity_poly.pdbx_seq_one_letter_code
_entity_poly.pdbx_strand_id
1 'polypeptide(L)' 'MAFKIGDIVMRLDGDKRPHKIVDITVHYPLNRNEHTFFQYHYEDGGSDVAEWGDKLRLYDGKYIKY' A
#
# COMPACT_ATOMS: atom_id res chain seq x y z
N MET A 1 -7.81 6.66 4.32
CA MET A 1 -7.93 5.50 5.22
C MET A 1 -6.70 4.62 5.04
N ALA A 2 -6.09 4.21 6.15
CA ALA A 2 -4.88 3.40 6.08
C ALA A 2 -5.22 1.91 5.94
N PHE A 3 -4.37 1.18 5.23
CA PHE A 3 -4.46 -0.27 5.15
C PHE A 3 -3.67 -0.90 6.29
N LYS A 4 -3.81 -2.20 6.46
CA LYS A 4 -3.13 -2.94 7.52
C LYS A 4 -2.46 -4.18 6.95
N ILE A 5 -1.53 -4.76 7.71
CA ILE A 5 -0.87 -6.00 7.34
C ILE A 5 -1.93 -7.09 7.16
N GLY A 6 -1.81 -7.83 6.06
CA GLY A 6 -2.77 -8.85 5.66
C GLY A 6 -3.79 -8.37 4.64
N ASP A 7 -3.96 -7.07 4.48
CA ASP A 7 -4.86 -6.53 3.47
C ASP A 7 -4.30 -6.82 2.07
N ILE A 8 -5.22 -7.07 1.15
CA ILE A 8 -4.88 -7.24 -0.26
C ILE A 8 -5.35 -5.99 -0.98
N VAL A 9 -4.42 -5.34 -1.66
CA VAL A 9 -4.67 -4.05 -2.32
C VAL A 9 -4.30 -4.12 -3.78
N MET A 10 -4.85 -3.21 -4.57
CA MET A 10 -4.47 -3.02 -5.96
C MET A 10 -4.22 -1.54 -6.22
N ARG A 11 -3.35 -1.27 -7.21
CA ARG A 11 -3.08 0.09 -7.63
C ARG A 11 -4.24 0.61 -8.47
N LEU A 12 -4.53 1.89 -8.32
CA LEU A 12 -5.55 2.56 -9.14
C LEU A 12 -5.03 2.81 -10.55
N ASP A 13 -3.71 2.97 -10.72
CA ASP A 13 -3.07 3.19 -12.00
C ASP A 13 -2.02 2.11 -12.28
N GLY A 14 -1.76 1.86 -13.56
CA GLY A 14 -0.72 0.97 -13.99
C GLY A 14 -1.05 -0.50 -13.72
N ASP A 15 -0.16 -1.18 -13.02
CA ASP A 15 -0.34 -2.60 -12.69
C ASP A 15 -1.54 -2.81 -11.79
N LYS A 16 -2.53 -3.53 -12.27
CA LYS A 16 -3.79 -3.81 -11.55
C LYS A 16 -3.78 -5.14 -10.79
N ARG A 17 -2.63 -5.80 -10.69
CA ARG A 17 -2.54 -7.07 -9.97
C ARG A 17 -2.72 -6.85 -8.46
N PRO A 18 -3.34 -7.82 -7.75
CA PRO A 18 -3.48 -7.71 -6.31
C PRO A 18 -2.14 -7.98 -5.61
N HIS A 19 -1.90 -7.27 -4.51
CA HIS A 19 -0.71 -7.43 -3.70
C HIS A 19 -1.10 -7.56 -2.24
N LYS A 20 -0.53 -8.53 -1.55
CA LYS A 20 -0.78 -8.71 -0.12
C LYS A 20 0.26 -7.94 0.68
N ILE A 21 -0.20 -7.10 1.58
CA ILE A 21 0.66 -6.31 2.46
C ILE A 21 1.21 -7.22 3.55
N VAL A 22 2.53 -7.29 3.65
CA VAL A 22 3.22 -8.09 4.68
C VAL A 22 3.93 -7.22 5.70
N ASP A 23 4.17 -5.96 5.39
CA ASP A 23 4.80 -5.02 6.33
C ASP A 23 4.42 -3.59 5.97
N ILE A 24 4.51 -2.69 6.92
CA ILE A 24 4.20 -1.27 6.72
C ILE A 24 5.28 -0.45 7.40
N THR A 25 5.89 0.48 6.66
CA THR A 25 6.81 1.46 7.20
C THR A 25 6.12 2.80 7.22
N VAL A 26 6.16 3.50 8.36
CA VAL A 26 5.59 4.83 8.49
C VAL A 26 6.73 5.84 8.39
N HIS A 27 6.60 6.78 7.44
CA HIS A 27 7.58 7.83 7.24
C HIS A 27 7.05 9.14 7.82
N TYR A 28 7.72 9.63 8.86
CA TYR A 28 7.37 10.89 9.51
C TYR A 28 8.17 12.01 8.88
N PRO A 29 7.53 13.10 8.45
CA PRO A 29 8.25 14.22 7.85
C PRO A 29 9.07 14.97 8.90
N LEU A 30 10.21 15.53 8.46
CA LEU A 30 11.00 16.42 9.29
C LEU A 30 10.45 17.84 9.31
N ASN A 31 9.61 18.17 8.33
CA ASN A 31 9.02 19.49 8.16
C ASN A 31 7.53 19.40 8.47
N ARG A 32 7.02 20.37 9.27
CA ARG A 32 5.60 20.42 9.63
C ARG A 32 4.66 20.59 8.45
N ASN A 33 5.16 21.09 7.32
CA ASN A 33 4.35 21.28 6.12
C ASN A 33 4.20 20.02 5.29
N GLU A 34 4.88 18.94 5.66
CA GLU A 34 4.78 17.67 4.97
C GLU A 34 3.83 16.75 5.71
N HIS A 35 3.25 15.82 4.98
CA HIS A 35 2.33 14.82 5.55
C HIS A 35 3.05 13.51 5.84
N THR A 36 2.64 12.85 6.92
CA THR A 36 3.04 11.46 7.16
C THR A 36 2.56 10.60 6.02
N PHE A 37 3.42 9.71 5.54
CA PHE A 37 3.03 8.79 4.49
C PHE A 37 3.46 7.36 4.86
N PHE A 38 2.83 6.38 4.19
CA PHE A 38 3.01 4.98 4.49
C PHE A 38 3.67 4.29 3.31
N GLN A 39 4.58 3.36 3.59
CA GLN A 39 5.15 2.48 2.59
C GLN A 39 4.65 1.07 2.87
N TYR A 40 3.89 0.53 1.94
CA TYR A 40 3.32 -0.81 2.06
C TYR A 40 4.23 -1.78 1.33
N HIS A 41 4.72 -2.79 2.06
CA HIS A 41 5.61 -3.82 1.52
C HIS A 41 4.77 -5.05 1.20
N TYR A 42 4.96 -5.61 0.02
CA TYR A 42 4.13 -6.69 -0.50
C TYR A 42 4.84 -8.03 -0.42
N GLU A 43 4.03 -9.09 -0.37
CA GLU A 43 4.54 -10.47 -0.31
C GLU A 43 5.41 -10.82 -1.51
N ASP A 44 5.15 -10.23 -2.67
CA ASP A 44 5.91 -10.46 -3.90
C ASP A 44 7.25 -9.72 -3.95
N GLY A 45 7.60 -8.96 -2.93
CA GLY A 45 8.84 -8.19 -2.86
C GLY A 45 8.71 -6.75 -3.33
N GLY A 46 7.57 -6.36 -3.87
CA GLY A 46 7.32 -4.98 -4.27
C GLY A 46 6.88 -4.11 -3.11
N SER A 47 6.76 -2.83 -3.37
CA SER A 47 6.21 -1.88 -2.39
C SER A 47 5.62 -0.67 -3.09
N ASP A 48 4.74 0.04 -2.38
CA ASP A 48 4.18 1.31 -2.83
C ASP A 48 4.14 2.29 -1.66
N VAL A 49 4.31 3.56 -1.99
CA VAL A 49 4.20 4.66 -1.04
C VAL A 49 2.89 5.39 -1.30
N ALA A 50 2.11 5.59 -0.25
CA ALA A 50 0.82 6.27 -0.38
C ALA A 50 0.54 7.18 0.80
N GLU A 51 -0.02 8.34 0.51
CA GLU A 51 -0.62 9.20 1.52
C GLU A 51 -2.09 8.81 1.61
N TRP A 52 -2.54 8.44 2.81
CA TRP A 52 -3.96 8.17 3.03
C TRP A 52 -4.56 7.10 2.12
N GLY A 53 -3.73 6.33 1.42
CA GLY A 53 -4.21 5.27 0.55
C GLY A 53 -4.86 5.76 -0.75
N ASP A 54 -4.54 6.98 -1.18
CA ASP A 54 -5.16 7.58 -2.36
C ASP A 54 -4.78 6.91 -3.69
N LYS A 55 -3.71 6.12 -3.72
CA LYS A 55 -3.23 5.42 -4.91
C LYS A 55 -3.54 3.93 -4.90
N LEU A 56 -4.13 3.45 -3.83
CA LEU A 56 -4.43 2.05 -3.62
C LEU A 56 -5.87 1.91 -3.16
N ARG A 57 -6.44 0.74 -3.40
CA ARG A 57 -7.73 0.36 -2.83
C ARG A 57 -7.71 -1.10 -2.43
N LEU A 58 -8.61 -1.49 -1.54
CA LEU A 58 -8.77 -2.90 -1.20
C LEU A 58 -9.20 -3.68 -2.43
N TYR A 59 -8.58 -4.83 -2.62
CA TYR A 59 -8.92 -5.74 -3.70
C TYR A 59 -10.03 -6.67 -3.21
N ASP A 60 -11.15 -6.68 -3.92
CA ASP A 60 -12.32 -7.45 -3.55
C ASP A 60 -12.47 -8.74 -4.34
N GLY A 61 -11.51 -9.03 -5.20
CA GLY A 61 -11.50 -10.26 -5.99
C GLY A 61 -10.75 -11.38 -5.27
N LYS A 62 -10.51 -12.47 -6.02
CA LYS A 62 -9.75 -13.59 -5.50
C LYS A 62 -8.26 -13.32 -5.59
N TYR A 63 -7.56 -13.43 -4.47
CA TYR A 63 -6.12 -13.23 -4.43
C TYR A 63 -5.41 -14.48 -4.99
N ILE A 64 -4.49 -14.24 -5.91
CA ILE A 64 -3.63 -15.29 -6.47
C ILE A 64 -2.18 -14.87 -6.22
N LYS A 65 -1.44 -15.73 -5.53
CA LYS A 65 -0.02 -15.48 -5.26
C LYS A 65 0.77 -15.74 -6.54
N TYR A 66 1.59 -14.76 -6.91
CA TYR A 66 2.45 -14.86 -8.10
C TYR A 66 3.81 -15.44 -7.76
#